data_c34a559129095861a8a1018e07a7d878
#
_entry.id   c34a559129095861a8a1018e07a7d878
#
_cell.length_a   1.000
_cell.length_b   1.000
_cell.length_c   1.000
_cell.angle_alpha   90.00
_cell.angle_beta   90.00
_cell.angle_gamma   90.00
#
_symmetry.space_group_name_H-M   'P 1'
#
loop_
_entity.id
_entity.type
_entity.pdbx_description
1 polymer ?
#
loop_
_entity_poly.entity_id
_entity_poly.type
_entity_poly.pdbx_seq_one_letter_code
_entity_poly.pdbx_strand_id
1 'polypeptide(L)'
;MQASNHGDLPRRARYYQAAADIDTTPKGSEYSDLKQNYVIFICTFDPFQCGKAMYHFANYCINHDFPIPLDDGTAKIFMNTACTDTTTLDGELGLFYDYVRERTAQTPFTRELDKTISRMKQEQEERNMYLTYTSRMMECRQDGYEEGLHTGREQGAYQNKLETARKLIARGSQPEDIADVTGLSLLQIKELMAE
;
A
#
# COMPACT_ATOMS: atom_id res chain seq x y z
N MET A 1 -5.48 -11.22 -1.19
CA MET A 1 -4.47 -12.06 -0.51
C MET A 1 -3.13 -11.34 -0.52
N GLN A 2 -2.38 -11.37 0.59
CA GLN A 2 -1.09 -10.70 0.74
C GLN A 2 0.02 -11.75 0.85
N ALA A 3 0.98 -11.69 -0.07
CA ALA A 3 2.10 -12.63 -0.11
C ALA A 3 3.38 -12.08 0.55
N SER A 4 3.47 -10.77 0.78
CA SER A 4 4.64 -10.12 1.39
C SER A 4 4.21 -9.07 2.42
N ASN A 5 5.04 -8.88 3.44
CA ASN A 5 4.80 -7.91 4.51
C ASN A 5 5.61 -6.63 4.24
N HIS A 6 4.92 -5.56 3.85
CA HIS A 6 5.51 -4.22 3.68
C HIS A 6 5.37 -3.34 4.94
N GLY A 7 4.85 -3.87 6.04
CA GLY A 7 4.67 -3.14 7.30
C GLY A 7 3.53 -2.12 7.32
N ASP A 8 2.73 -2.03 6.26
CA ASP A 8 1.69 -1.01 6.06
C ASP A 8 0.25 -1.53 6.22
N LEU A 9 0.06 -2.82 6.43
CA LEU A 9 -1.26 -3.46 6.49
C LEU A 9 -2.26 -2.76 7.42
N PRO A 10 -1.92 -2.31 8.64
CA PRO A 10 -2.86 -1.59 9.49
C PRO A 10 -3.34 -0.26 8.89
N ARG A 11 -2.46 0.46 8.18
CA ARG A 11 -2.80 1.71 7.49
C ARG A 11 -3.68 1.45 6.27
N ARG A 12 -3.37 0.41 5.50
CA ARG A 12 -4.19 -0.05 4.37
C ARG A 12 -5.57 -0.49 4.83
N ALA A 13 -5.68 -1.22 5.94
CA ALA A 13 -6.96 -1.61 6.52
C ALA A 13 -7.84 -0.39 6.82
N ARG A 14 -7.28 0.66 7.43
CA ARG A 14 -7.98 1.92 7.68
C ARG A 14 -8.44 2.58 6.40
N TYR A 15 -7.59 2.61 5.39
CA TYR A 15 -7.92 3.20 4.09
C TYR A 15 -9.04 2.45 3.38
N TYR A 16 -8.97 1.12 3.31
CA TYR A 16 -10.01 0.31 2.67
C TYR A 16 -11.35 0.41 3.39
N GLN A 17 -11.33 0.54 4.72
CA GLN A 17 -12.54 0.75 5.50
C GLN A 17 -13.22 2.06 5.12
N ALA A 18 -12.49 3.17 5.09
CA ALA A 18 -13.02 4.46 4.68
C ALA A 18 -13.50 4.46 3.21
N ALA A 19 -12.78 3.80 2.31
CA ALA A 19 -13.18 3.68 0.92
C ALA A 19 -14.50 2.88 0.77
N ALA A 20 -14.65 1.78 1.50
CA ALA A 20 -15.87 0.98 1.48
C ALA A 20 -17.08 1.75 2.02
N ASP A 21 -16.90 2.57 3.06
CA ASP A 21 -17.96 3.44 3.59
C ASP A 21 -18.41 4.48 2.55
N ILE A 22 -17.46 5.09 1.84
CA ILE A 22 -17.75 6.06 0.77
C ILE A 22 -18.48 5.38 -0.41
N ASP A 23 -18.01 4.21 -0.83
CA ASP A 23 -18.56 3.50 -1.99
C ASP A 23 -19.97 2.94 -1.74
N THR A 24 -20.26 2.56 -0.48
CA THR A 24 -21.55 1.93 -0.13
C THR A 24 -22.60 2.91 0.38
N THR A 25 -22.21 4.15 0.67
CA THR A 25 -23.12 5.17 1.24
C THR A 25 -23.57 6.14 0.15
N PRO A 26 -24.83 6.16 -0.24
CA PRO A 26 -25.36 7.11 -1.22
C PRO A 26 -25.17 8.56 -0.77
N LYS A 27 -24.99 9.45 -1.72
CA LYS A 27 -24.85 10.88 -1.42
C LYS A 27 -26.13 11.43 -0.77
N GLY A 28 -25.99 12.04 0.40
CA GLY A 28 -27.12 12.59 1.17
C GLY A 28 -27.72 11.63 2.21
N SER A 29 -27.11 10.44 2.41
CA SER A 29 -27.50 9.52 3.49
C SER A 29 -27.14 10.08 4.87
N GLU A 30 -27.87 9.65 5.90
CA GLU A 30 -27.55 9.90 7.31
C GLU A 30 -26.40 9.00 7.77
N TYR A 31 -25.64 9.40 8.79
CA TYR A 31 -24.59 8.55 9.37
C TYR A 31 -25.13 7.28 10.02
N SER A 32 -26.39 7.29 10.46
CA SER A 32 -27.11 6.11 10.95
C SER A 32 -27.32 5.02 9.89
N ASP A 33 -27.21 5.37 8.61
CA ASP A 33 -27.39 4.43 7.49
C ASP A 33 -26.09 3.67 7.15
N LEU A 34 -24.97 4.04 7.77
CA LEU A 34 -23.70 3.35 7.60
C LEU A 34 -23.84 1.88 8.00
N LYS A 35 -23.43 1.00 7.11
CA LYS A 35 -23.50 -0.45 7.30
C LYS A 35 -22.29 -0.96 8.08
N GLN A 36 -22.42 -2.15 8.63
CA GLN A 36 -21.26 -2.86 9.17
C GLN A 36 -20.19 -3.04 8.10
N ASN A 37 -18.95 -2.71 8.43
CA ASN A 37 -17.82 -2.72 7.51
C ASN A 37 -16.69 -3.59 8.05
N TYR A 38 -16.36 -4.66 7.32
CA TYR A 38 -15.32 -5.62 7.68
C TYR A 38 -14.20 -5.58 6.63
N VAL A 39 -12.97 -5.31 7.07
CA VAL A 39 -11.79 -5.43 6.23
C VAL A 39 -11.04 -6.71 6.58
N ILE A 40 -10.99 -7.66 5.65
CA ILE A 40 -10.37 -8.97 5.86
C ILE A 40 -9.11 -9.09 4.99
N PHE A 41 -7.95 -9.28 5.64
CA PHE A 41 -6.70 -9.63 4.98
C PHE A 41 -6.40 -11.11 5.14
N ILE A 42 -6.16 -11.80 4.02
CA ILE A 42 -5.66 -13.18 3.99
C ILE A 42 -4.17 -13.09 3.72
N CYS A 43 -3.33 -13.38 4.72
CA CYS A 43 -1.88 -13.25 4.68
C CYS A 43 -1.24 -14.63 4.63
N THR A 44 -0.27 -14.84 3.74
CA THR A 44 0.56 -16.06 3.69
C THR A 44 1.78 -15.96 4.64
N PHE A 45 1.76 -15.02 5.55
CA PHE A 45 2.75 -14.77 6.60
C PHE A 45 2.05 -14.28 7.87
N ASP A 46 2.75 -14.29 9.01
CA ASP A 46 2.23 -13.70 10.25
C ASP A 46 2.42 -12.17 10.24
N PRO A 47 1.34 -11.37 10.09
CA PRO A 47 1.44 -9.92 9.97
C PRO A 47 1.87 -9.21 11.27
N PHE A 48 1.70 -9.86 12.43
CA PHE A 48 2.00 -9.28 13.74
C PHE A 48 3.04 -10.06 14.54
N GLN A 49 3.55 -11.17 13.99
CA GLN A 49 4.61 -12.00 14.60
C GLN A 49 4.27 -12.51 16.01
N CYS A 50 2.97 -12.72 16.30
CA CYS A 50 2.47 -13.21 17.59
C CYS A 50 2.02 -14.69 17.52
N GLY A 51 2.23 -15.38 16.40
CA GLY A 51 1.93 -16.81 16.24
C GLY A 51 0.44 -17.18 16.23
N LYS A 52 -0.47 -16.22 16.11
CA LYS A 52 -1.91 -16.51 16.08
C LYS A 52 -2.38 -16.81 14.66
N ALA A 53 -3.34 -17.72 14.55
CA ALA A 53 -3.97 -18.03 13.27
C ALA A 53 -4.83 -16.86 12.76
N MET A 54 -5.46 -16.12 13.65
CA MET A 54 -6.31 -14.97 13.30
C MET A 54 -6.14 -13.84 14.31
N TYR A 55 -6.15 -12.61 13.80
CA TYR A 55 -6.17 -11.39 14.59
C TYR A 55 -7.44 -10.61 14.25
N HIS A 56 -8.20 -10.28 15.28
CA HIS A 56 -9.41 -9.48 15.16
C HIS A 56 -9.22 -8.18 15.92
N PHE A 57 -9.35 -7.05 15.21
CA PHE A 57 -9.25 -5.71 15.76
C PHE A 57 -10.60 -5.00 15.66
N ALA A 58 -11.01 -4.42 16.79
CA ALA A 58 -12.15 -3.55 16.92
C ALA A 58 -11.75 -2.32 17.75
N ASN A 59 -12.58 -1.29 17.75
CA ASN A 59 -12.30 -0.06 18.47
C ASN A 59 -12.82 -0.14 19.91
N TYR A 60 -11.96 0.20 20.88
CA TYR A 60 -12.27 0.17 22.30
C TYR A 60 -11.79 1.45 23.00
N CYS A 61 -12.49 1.86 24.04
CA CYS A 61 -12.00 2.85 24.99
C CYS A 61 -10.84 2.26 25.80
N ILE A 62 -9.68 2.93 25.77
CA ILE A 62 -8.46 2.48 26.48
C ILE A 62 -8.28 3.14 27.84
N ASN A 63 -9.06 4.19 28.16
CA ASN A 63 -8.95 4.98 29.39
C ASN A 63 -9.99 4.53 30.44
N HIS A 64 -10.28 3.24 30.49
CA HIS A 64 -11.22 2.66 31.43
C HIS A 64 -10.66 1.36 32.03
N ASP A 65 -11.06 0.99 33.24
CA ASP A 65 -10.59 -0.21 33.95
C ASP A 65 -10.92 -1.51 33.22
N PHE A 66 -11.91 -1.49 32.34
CA PHE A 66 -12.27 -2.57 31.44
C PHE A 66 -12.52 -2.03 30.01
N PRO A 67 -12.30 -2.84 28.96
CA PRO A 67 -12.48 -2.39 27.58
C PRO A 67 -13.96 -2.15 27.28
N ILE A 68 -14.30 -0.90 26.92
CA ILE A 68 -15.64 -0.53 26.44
C ILE A 68 -15.59 -0.49 24.93
N PRO A 69 -16.38 -1.31 24.18
CA PRO A 69 -16.41 -1.27 22.73
C PRO A 69 -16.99 0.07 22.26
N LEU A 70 -16.46 0.62 21.17
CA LEU A 70 -17.01 1.80 20.51
C LEU A 70 -18.32 1.48 19.78
N ASP A 71 -18.48 0.22 19.36
CA ASP A 71 -19.64 -0.31 18.65
C ASP A 71 -20.00 0.47 17.36
N ASP A 72 -18.96 0.89 16.65
CA ASP A 72 -19.07 1.65 15.40
C ASP A 72 -19.37 0.78 14.17
N GLY A 73 -19.66 -0.51 14.37
CA GLY A 73 -19.97 -1.45 13.29
C GLY A 73 -18.76 -1.82 12.41
N THR A 74 -17.53 -1.52 12.86
CA THR A 74 -16.32 -1.81 12.07
C THR A 74 -15.43 -2.86 12.70
N ALA A 75 -14.80 -3.70 11.86
CA ALA A 75 -13.77 -4.62 12.30
C ALA A 75 -12.69 -4.84 11.24
N LYS A 76 -11.49 -5.19 11.71
CA LYS A 76 -10.36 -5.54 10.84
C LYS A 76 -9.88 -6.93 11.21
N ILE A 77 -9.88 -7.84 10.25
CA ILE A 77 -9.53 -9.23 10.46
C ILE A 77 -8.29 -9.56 9.62
N PHE A 78 -7.27 -10.11 10.27
CA PHE A 78 -6.06 -10.56 9.59
C PHE A 78 -5.93 -12.06 9.81
N MET A 79 -6.05 -12.82 8.73
CA MET A 79 -5.94 -14.27 8.70
C MET A 79 -4.50 -14.63 8.37
N ASN A 80 -3.80 -15.25 9.32
CA ASN A 80 -2.43 -15.75 9.16
C ASN A 80 -2.48 -17.19 8.66
N THR A 81 -2.52 -17.40 7.35
CA THR A 81 -2.59 -18.75 6.79
C THR A 81 -1.25 -19.50 6.85
N ALA A 82 -0.15 -18.85 7.25
CA ALA A 82 1.11 -19.53 7.55
C ALA A 82 1.09 -20.25 8.92
N CYS A 83 0.15 -19.89 9.80
CA CYS A 83 0.00 -20.56 11.10
C CYS A 83 -0.44 -22.01 10.90
N THR A 84 0.33 -22.95 11.45
CA THR A 84 0.02 -24.39 11.40
C THR A 84 -0.88 -24.84 12.55
N ASP A 85 -0.89 -24.08 13.65
CA ASP A 85 -1.82 -24.33 14.76
C ASP A 85 -3.17 -23.65 14.46
N THR A 86 -4.08 -24.43 13.91
CA THR A 86 -5.45 -24.02 13.57
C THR A 86 -6.48 -24.54 14.59
N THR A 87 -6.04 -25.04 15.74
CA THR A 87 -6.93 -25.62 16.77
C THR A 87 -7.94 -24.62 17.34
N THR A 88 -7.64 -23.31 17.24
CA THR A 88 -8.55 -22.23 17.67
C THR A 88 -9.56 -21.80 16.60
N LEU A 89 -9.46 -22.36 15.39
CA LEU A 89 -10.37 -22.12 14.29
C LEU A 89 -11.45 -23.21 14.27
N ASP A 90 -12.63 -22.88 13.75
CA ASP A 90 -13.59 -23.93 13.44
C ASP A 90 -13.08 -24.82 12.28
N GLY A 91 -13.67 -26.02 12.15
CA GLY A 91 -13.19 -27.02 11.20
C GLY A 91 -13.23 -26.55 9.73
N GLU A 92 -14.24 -25.77 9.32
CA GLU A 92 -14.34 -25.24 7.95
C GLU A 92 -13.28 -24.16 7.69
N LEU A 93 -13.03 -23.31 8.66
CA LEU A 93 -12.02 -22.26 8.53
C LEU A 93 -10.60 -22.84 8.50
N GLY A 94 -10.35 -23.90 9.27
CA GLY A 94 -9.10 -24.65 9.20
C GLY A 94 -8.86 -25.25 7.80
N LEU A 95 -9.87 -25.88 7.21
CA LEU A 95 -9.81 -26.41 5.84
C LEU A 95 -9.67 -25.32 4.77
N PHE A 96 -10.18 -24.11 5.03
CA PHE A 96 -9.92 -22.96 4.18
C PHE A 96 -8.45 -22.52 4.24
N TYR A 97 -7.82 -22.54 5.42
CA TYR A 97 -6.38 -22.27 5.56
C TYR A 97 -5.53 -23.28 4.78
N ASP A 98 -5.89 -24.57 4.87
CA ASP A 98 -5.23 -25.62 4.09
C ASP A 98 -5.39 -25.37 2.58
N TYR A 99 -6.58 -25.00 2.14
CA TYR A 99 -6.81 -24.61 0.74
C TYR A 99 -5.93 -23.43 0.30
N VAL A 100 -5.76 -22.41 1.13
CA VAL A 100 -4.89 -21.28 0.80
C VAL A 100 -3.42 -21.70 0.69
N ARG A 101 -2.95 -22.61 1.55
CA ARG A 101 -1.57 -23.12 1.55
C ARG A 101 -1.31 -24.09 0.39
N GLU A 102 -2.18 -25.08 0.23
CA GLU A 102 -1.92 -26.27 -0.60
C GLU A 102 -2.74 -26.32 -1.89
N ARG A 103 -3.73 -25.44 -2.04
CA ARG A 103 -4.65 -25.41 -3.18
C ARG A 103 -5.51 -26.69 -3.30
N THR A 104 -5.70 -27.41 -2.23
CA THR A 104 -6.53 -28.62 -2.19
C THR A 104 -7.94 -28.30 -1.68
N ALA A 105 -8.91 -28.22 -2.58
CA ALA A 105 -10.30 -27.90 -2.25
C ALA A 105 -11.02 -29.09 -1.63
N GLN A 106 -11.23 -29.08 -0.32
CA GLN A 106 -11.82 -30.20 0.42
C GLN A 106 -13.31 -29.99 0.73
N THR A 107 -13.75 -28.75 0.96
CA THR A 107 -15.13 -28.42 1.32
C THR A 107 -15.95 -27.96 0.11
N PRO A 108 -17.30 -27.96 0.17
CA PRO A 108 -18.14 -27.34 -0.85
C PRO A 108 -17.77 -25.88 -1.12
N PHE A 109 -17.48 -25.11 -0.06
CA PHE A 109 -17.07 -23.71 -0.16
C PHE A 109 -15.73 -23.56 -0.91
N THR A 110 -14.71 -24.32 -0.53
CA THR A 110 -13.38 -24.22 -1.18
C THR A 110 -13.41 -24.72 -2.63
N ARG A 111 -14.27 -25.67 -2.97
CA ARG A 111 -14.49 -26.12 -4.37
C ARG A 111 -15.15 -25.02 -5.22
N GLU A 112 -16.14 -24.33 -4.67
CA GLU A 112 -16.79 -23.22 -5.37
C GLU A 112 -15.83 -22.05 -5.56
N LEU A 113 -15.04 -21.75 -4.53
CA LEU A 113 -13.99 -20.75 -4.58
C LEU A 113 -12.94 -21.08 -5.65
N ASP A 114 -12.50 -22.33 -5.73
CA ASP A 114 -11.52 -22.78 -6.71
C ASP A 114 -12.04 -22.68 -8.14
N LYS A 115 -13.30 -23.05 -8.38
CA LYS A 115 -13.98 -22.82 -9.67
C LYS A 115 -14.04 -21.36 -10.05
N THR A 116 -14.40 -20.51 -9.09
CA THR A 116 -14.49 -19.06 -9.30
C THR A 116 -13.13 -18.47 -9.63
N ILE A 117 -12.10 -18.83 -8.87
CA ILE A 117 -10.71 -18.39 -9.14
C ILE A 117 -10.23 -18.88 -10.50
N SER A 118 -10.54 -20.13 -10.88
CA SER A 118 -10.17 -20.69 -12.18
C SER A 118 -10.83 -19.93 -13.34
N ARG A 119 -12.14 -19.63 -13.21
CA ARG A 119 -12.86 -18.80 -14.17
C ARG A 119 -12.25 -17.39 -14.29
N MET A 120 -12.02 -16.71 -13.16
CA MET A 120 -11.42 -15.37 -13.15
C MET A 120 -10.02 -15.32 -13.77
N LYS A 121 -9.25 -16.40 -13.65
CA LYS A 121 -7.94 -16.51 -14.30
C LYS A 121 -8.05 -16.66 -15.81
N GLN A 122 -9.12 -17.26 -16.32
CA GLN A 122 -9.35 -17.45 -17.75
C GLN A 122 -9.87 -16.16 -18.44
N GLU A 123 -10.63 -15.38 -17.72
CA GLU A 123 -11.20 -14.13 -18.24
C GLU A 123 -10.28 -12.93 -17.96
N GLN A 124 -9.70 -12.39 -19.04
CA GLN A 124 -8.67 -11.33 -18.94
C GLN A 124 -9.22 -10.02 -18.37
N GLU A 125 -10.49 -9.73 -18.55
CA GLU A 125 -11.17 -8.55 -18.00
C GLU A 125 -11.42 -8.68 -16.49
N GLU A 126 -11.87 -9.84 -16.00
CA GLU A 126 -12.03 -10.14 -14.59
C GLU A 126 -10.69 -10.16 -13.85
N ARG A 127 -9.61 -10.59 -14.53
CA ARG A 127 -8.24 -10.52 -14.02
C ARG A 127 -7.78 -9.09 -13.74
N ASN A 128 -8.22 -8.12 -14.56
CA ASN A 128 -7.90 -6.70 -14.37
C ASN A 128 -8.71 -6.05 -13.23
N MET A 129 -9.93 -6.49 -12.97
CA MET A 129 -10.73 -6.04 -11.83
C MET A 129 -10.24 -6.61 -10.49
N TYR A 130 -9.70 -7.84 -10.49
CA TYR A 130 -9.17 -8.49 -9.28
C TYR A 130 -7.89 -7.82 -8.74
N LEU A 131 -7.12 -7.19 -9.59
CA LEU A 131 -6.03 -6.29 -9.20
C LEU A 131 -6.66 -4.96 -8.80
N THR A 132 -7.10 -4.90 -7.56
CA THR A 132 -7.82 -3.76 -6.99
C THR A 132 -7.30 -2.43 -7.55
N TYR A 133 -8.18 -1.71 -8.25
CA TYR A 133 -8.00 -0.34 -8.76
C TYR A 133 -7.26 0.58 -7.77
N THR A 134 -7.54 0.43 -6.49
CA THR A 134 -6.91 1.14 -5.37
C THR A 134 -5.45 0.76 -5.12
N SER A 135 -5.06 -0.52 -5.24
CA SER A 135 -3.64 -0.92 -5.05
C SER A 135 -2.77 -0.41 -6.18
N ARG A 136 -3.25 -0.50 -7.43
CA ARG A 136 -2.54 0.08 -8.58
C ARG A 136 -2.42 1.60 -8.50
N MET A 137 -3.48 2.29 -8.10
CA MET A 137 -3.41 3.76 -7.93
C MET A 137 -2.41 4.17 -6.85
N MET A 138 -2.31 3.40 -5.75
CA MET A 138 -1.32 3.70 -4.71
C MET A 138 0.11 3.39 -5.15
N GLU A 139 0.32 2.27 -5.83
CA GLU A 139 1.64 1.91 -6.40
C GLU A 139 2.06 2.93 -7.44
N CYS A 140 1.23 3.21 -8.44
CA CYS A 140 1.53 4.24 -9.45
C CYS A 140 1.72 5.64 -8.85
N ARG A 141 0.96 5.98 -7.79
CA ARG A 141 1.14 7.26 -7.10
C ARG A 141 2.43 7.30 -6.31
N GLN A 142 2.81 6.19 -5.68
CA GLN A 142 4.08 6.09 -4.97
C GLN A 142 5.25 6.17 -5.95
N ASP A 143 5.21 5.40 -7.03
CA ASP A 143 6.24 5.41 -8.07
C ASP A 143 6.36 6.80 -8.71
N GLY A 144 5.24 7.41 -9.08
CA GLY A 144 5.22 8.76 -9.63
C GLY A 144 5.72 9.84 -8.64
N TYR A 145 5.44 9.66 -7.34
CA TYR A 145 5.97 10.54 -6.31
C TYR A 145 7.50 10.40 -6.17
N GLU A 146 8.00 9.17 -6.15
CA GLU A 146 9.45 8.90 -6.05
C GLU A 146 10.20 9.40 -7.29
N GLU A 147 9.66 9.13 -8.48
CA GLU A 147 10.21 9.63 -9.75
C GLU A 147 10.20 11.16 -9.82
N GLY A 148 9.07 11.78 -9.41
CA GLY A 148 8.96 13.24 -9.33
C GLY A 148 9.93 13.87 -8.33
N LEU A 149 10.13 13.21 -7.17
CA LEU A 149 11.07 13.65 -6.15
C LEU A 149 12.52 13.52 -6.64
N HIS A 150 12.86 12.42 -7.32
CA HIS A 150 14.18 12.20 -7.92
C HIS A 150 14.47 13.25 -9.00
N THR A 151 13.57 13.39 -9.96
CA THR A 151 13.66 14.36 -11.04
C THR A 151 13.75 15.81 -10.52
N GLY A 152 12.90 16.15 -9.54
CA GLY A 152 12.92 17.48 -8.93
C GLY A 152 14.23 17.78 -8.18
N ARG A 153 14.82 16.79 -7.51
CA ARG A 153 16.13 16.92 -6.87
C ARG A 153 17.25 17.12 -7.88
N GLU A 154 17.26 16.35 -8.98
CA GLU A 154 18.26 16.49 -10.03
C GLU A 154 18.15 17.84 -10.74
N GLN A 155 16.93 18.26 -11.11
CA GLN A 155 16.68 19.55 -11.72
C GLN A 155 17.07 20.71 -10.79
N GLY A 156 16.68 20.64 -9.51
CA GLY A 156 17.04 21.64 -8.50
C GLY A 156 18.54 21.73 -8.28
N ALA A 157 19.23 20.60 -8.20
CA ALA A 157 20.68 20.54 -8.09
C ALA A 157 21.35 21.15 -9.33
N TYR A 158 20.87 20.84 -10.53
CA TYR A 158 21.38 21.41 -11.77
C TYR A 158 21.15 22.93 -11.88
N GLN A 159 19.95 23.40 -11.54
CA GLN A 159 19.65 24.85 -11.51
C GLN A 159 20.55 25.58 -10.51
N ASN A 160 20.78 25.03 -9.34
CA ASN A 160 21.69 25.61 -8.34
C ASN A 160 23.14 25.69 -8.87
N LYS A 161 23.61 24.68 -9.61
CA LYS A 161 24.92 24.71 -10.29
C LYS A 161 24.98 25.85 -11.32
N LEU A 162 23.95 26.03 -12.14
CA LEU A 162 23.87 27.11 -13.12
C LEU A 162 23.85 28.51 -12.47
N GLU A 163 23.05 28.68 -11.41
CA GLU A 163 23.02 29.96 -10.67
C GLU A 163 24.37 30.28 -10.02
N THR A 164 25.02 29.29 -9.45
CA THR A 164 26.33 29.42 -8.83
C THR A 164 27.37 29.81 -9.89
N ALA A 165 27.34 29.14 -11.05
CA ALA A 165 28.21 29.46 -12.18
C ALA A 165 28.02 30.92 -12.64
N ARG A 166 26.75 31.37 -12.84
CA ARG A 166 26.46 32.77 -13.24
C ARG A 166 26.97 33.80 -12.23
N LYS A 167 26.84 33.51 -10.91
CA LYS A 167 27.37 34.37 -9.85
C LYS A 167 28.92 34.47 -9.88
N LEU A 168 29.60 33.36 -10.17
CA LEU A 168 31.05 33.32 -10.27
C LEU A 168 31.55 34.03 -11.55
N ILE A 169 30.87 33.84 -12.68
CA ILE A 169 31.13 34.56 -13.93
C ILE A 169 31.03 36.06 -13.69
N ALA A 170 29.96 36.55 -13.06
CA ALA A 170 29.76 37.97 -12.74
C ALA A 170 30.85 38.54 -11.81
N ARG A 171 31.55 37.71 -11.06
CA ARG A 171 32.70 38.08 -10.20
C ARG A 171 34.04 38.06 -10.95
N GLY A 172 34.05 37.59 -12.20
CA GLY A 172 35.27 37.52 -13.01
C GLY A 172 36.15 36.29 -12.70
N SER A 173 35.58 35.20 -12.14
CA SER A 173 36.32 33.97 -11.88
C SER A 173 36.73 33.29 -13.20
N GLN A 174 37.82 32.55 -13.18
CA GLN A 174 38.30 31.81 -14.35
C GLN A 174 37.40 30.59 -14.63
N PRO A 175 37.23 30.19 -15.89
CA PRO A 175 36.34 29.03 -16.24
C PRO A 175 36.71 27.73 -15.54
N GLU A 176 38.01 27.50 -15.32
CA GLU A 176 38.53 26.30 -14.63
C GLU A 176 38.08 26.26 -13.17
N ASP A 177 38.14 27.40 -12.46
CA ASP A 177 37.72 27.53 -11.06
C ASP A 177 36.19 27.32 -10.93
N ILE A 178 35.43 27.84 -11.91
CA ILE A 178 33.97 27.67 -11.95
C ILE A 178 33.60 26.21 -12.17
N ALA A 179 34.33 25.51 -13.05
CA ALA A 179 34.12 24.08 -13.28
C ALA A 179 34.35 23.24 -12.01
N ASP A 180 35.41 23.56 -11.29
CA ASP A 180 35.82 22.86 -10.05
C ASP A 180 34.77 23.04 -8.94
N VAL A 181 34.22 24.23 -8.78
CA VAL A 181 33.23 24.56 -7.76
C VAL A 181 31.84 24.00 -8.09
N THR A 182 31.41 24.04 -9.35
CA THR A 182 30.05 23.70 -9.75
C THR A 182 29.91 22.29 -10.26
N GLY A 183 31.00 21.67 -10.72
CA GLY A 183 30.99 20.39 -11.40
C GLY A 183 30.31 20.43 -12.76
N LEU A 184 30.22 21.63 -13.40
CA LEU A 184 29.80 21.81 -14.79
C LEU A 184 31.00 21.62 -15.73
N SER A 185 30.74 21.16 -16.95
CA SER A 185 31.80 21.03 -17.95
C SER A 185 32.26 22.41 -18.43
N LEU A 186 33.53 22.52 -18.84
CA LEU A 186 34.07 23.76 -19.43
C LEU A 186 33.28 24.24 -20.66
N LEU A 187 32.67 23.33 -21.39
CA LEU A 187 31.80 23.67 -22.53
C LEU A 187 30.56 24.42 -22.07
N GLN A 188 29.86 23.89 -21.06
CA GLN A 188 28.66 24.54 -20.48
C GLN A 188 28.98 25.90 -19.86
N ILE A 189 30.15 26.03 -19.23
CA ILE A 189 30.58 27.33 -18.67
C ILE A 189 30.86 28.36 -19.78
N LYS A 190 31.50 27.95 -20.88
CA LYS A 190 31.75 28.84 -22.02
C LYS A 190 30.45 29.29 -22.70
N GLU A 191 29.45 28.40 -22.78
CA GLU A 191 28.12 28.75 -23.28
C GLU A 191 27.45 29.81 -22.38
N LEU A 192 27.51 29.63 -21.05
CA LEU A 192 26.97 30.59 -20.08
C LEU A 192 27.69 31.94 -20.08
N MET A 193 28.96 31.98 -20.49
CA MET A 193 29.73 33.22 -20.62
C MET A 193 29.43 33.95 -21.94
N ALA A 194 28.85 33.28 -22.92
CA ALA A 194 28.48 33.84 -24.22
C ALA A 194 27.04 34.42 -24.26
N GLU A 195 26.22 34.08 -23.23
CA GLU A 195 24.89 34.66 -23.01
C GLU A 195 24.98 36.06 -22.41
#